data_3bfb91e25cb2b79bb0f2e066220d30f6
#
_entry.id   3bfb91e25cb2b79bb0f2e066220d30f6
#
_cell.length_a   1.000
_cell.length_b   1.000
_cell.length_c   1.000
_cell.angle_alpha   90.00
_cell.angle_beta   90.00
_cell.angle_gamma   90.00
#
_symmetry.space_group_name_H-M   'P 1'
#
loop_
_entity.id
_entity.type
_entity.pdbx_description
1 polymer ?
#
loop_
_entity_poly.entity_id
_entity_poly.type
_entity_poly.pdbx_seq_one_letter_code
_entity_poly.pdbx_strand_id
1 'polypeptide(L)'
;MKATRHAARRRPRRRGLVTGTALALVATVLLVSLIVVLRSGRDAGTGNAAATPVAGSQETAAPPVASGRKPPAASPAATTGATTPAPSATTTPARTLPATTRQAASGTASLAGRIRPETTYRGTATHYDAGTGDGACLYGPSDDRMTAAMNHTDYESAKACGAYVRVRAAGGASVTVRITNECPLPCAPGQLDLSAQAFAELAAPSLGRIPVTWSLLSPSTSDTVSIRYKTGSSRWWCAIQVIGHRNPMARLEVRTGGGWHQLPRTDYNYFLSDRGSGCGGAIRITDIYGEPLVVNGIALRPDAVQPTRVQFAQH
;
A
#
# COMPACT_ATOMS: atom_id res chain seq x y z
N MET A 1 -28.06 74.35 25.73
CA MET A 1 -27.27 73.22 25.25
C MET A 1 -28.22 72.05 25.01
N LYS A 2 -28.52 71.73 23.74
CA LYS A 2 -29.51 70.69 23.36
C LYS A 2 -28.79 69.40 23.04
N ALA A 3 -29.10 68.32 23.76
CA ALA A 3 -28.61 66.98 23.52
C ALA A 3 -29.55 66.26 22.54
N THR A 4 -29.01 65.84 21.39
CA THR A 4 -29.69 65.05 20.35
C THR A 4 -29.55 63.57 20.65
N ARG A 5 -30.68 62.91 20.87
CA ARG A 5 -30.75 61.42 21.03
C ARG A 5 -30.84 60.75 19.67
N HIS A 6 -29.88 59.93 19.31
CA HIS A 6 -29.96 59.06 18.14
C HIS A 6 -30.71 57.76 18.52
N ALA A 7 -31.83 57.54 17.87
CA ALA A 7 -32.64 56.34 17.98
C ALA A 7 -32.05 55.20 17.13
N ALA A 8 -31.66 54.08 17.72
CA ALA A 8 -31.19 52.90 17.05
C ALA A 8 -32.36 52.13 16.42
N ARG A 9 -32.39 52.04 15.08
CA ARG A 9 -33.35 51.27 14.29
C ARG A 9 -33.05 49.80 14.38
N ARG A 10 -33.89 49.03 15.08
CA ARG A 10 -33.82 47.53 15.13
C ARG A 10 -34.32 46.96 13.82
N ARG A 11 -33.49 46.16 13.12
CA ARG A 11 -33.89 45.35 11.97
C ARG A 11 -34.60 44.08 12.46
N PRO A 12 -35.71 43.63 11.86
CA PRO A 12 -36.35 42.37 12.21
C PRO A 12 -35.58 41.19 11.63
N ARG A 13 -35.23 40.19 12.48
CA ARG A 13 -34.67 38.92 12.09
C ARG A 13 -35.79 38.09 11.39
N ARG A 14 -35.58 37.86 10.08
CA ARG A 14 -36.35 36.82 9.35
C ARG A 14 -35.81 35.44 9.76
N ARG A 15 -36.45 34.80 10.73
CA ARG A 15 -36.32 33.37 11.00
C ARG A 15 -37.59 32.71 10.49
N GLY A 16 -37.47 31.77 9.52
CA GLY A 16 -38.61 30.95 9.13
C GLY A 16 -38.69 30.67 7.64
N LEU A 17 -37.72 30.00 7.02
CA LEU A 17 -37.91 29.31 5.74
C LEU A 17 -36.84 28.22 5.43
N VAL A 18 -36.27 27.56 6.41
CA VAL A 18 -35.28 26.52 6.16
C VAL A 18 -35.72 25.13 6.65
N THR A 19 -36.81 25.06 7.43
CA THR A 19 -37.29 23.78 8.00
C THR A 19 -38.20 22.97 7.09
N GLY A 20 -38.75 23.55 6.03
CA GLY A 20 -39.71 22.85 5.12
C GLY A 20 -39.01 21.98 4.04
N THR A 21 -37.84 22.36 3.57
CA THR A 21 -37.15 21.66 2.46
C THR A 21 -36.38 20.42 2.91
N ALA A 22 -35.92 20.38 4.15
CA ALA A 22 -35.21 19.22 4.68
C ALA A 22 -36.12 18.01 4.93
N LEU A 23 -37.35 18.25 5.38
CA LEU A 23 -38.38 17.20 5.61
C LEU A 23 -38.88 16.57 4.29
N ALA A 24 -38.98 17.34 3.21
CA ALA A 24 -39.42 16.83 1.91
C ALA A 24 -38.35 15.91 1.26
N LEU A 25 -37.06 16.20 1.41
CA LEU A 25 -35.96 15.37 0.87
C LEU A 25 -35.82 14.04 1.62
N VAL A 26 -36.01 14.00 2.92
CA VAL A 26 -36.00 12.76 3.70
C VAL A 26 -37.15 11.83 3.32
N ALA A 27 -38.33 12.36 3.10
CA ALA A 27 -39.52 11.59 2.70
C ALA A 27 -39.35 10.98 1.30
N THR A 28 -38.72 11.66 0.35
CA THR A 28 -38.49 11.15 -1.01
C THR A 28 -37.40 10.04 -1.02
N VAL A 29 -36.35 10.15 -0.20
CA VAL A 29 -35.31 9.11 -0.10
C VAL A 29 -35.88 7.82 0.53
N LEU A 30 -36.74 7.93 1.55
CA LEU A 30 -37.40 6.78 2.16
C LEU A 30 -38.37 6.07 1.21
N LEU A 31 -39.10 6.82 0.39
CA LEU A 31 -40.05 6.27 -0.59
C LEU A 31 -39.31 5.52 -1.73
N VAL A 32 -38.21 6.06 -2.22
CA VAL A 32 -37.39 5.40 -3.24
C VAL A 32 -36.74 4.13 -2.69
N SER A 33 -36.24 4.13 -1.46
CA SER A 33 -35.70 2.95 -0.81
C SER A 33 -36.73 1.83 -0.63
N LEU A 34 -37.98 2.17 -0.29
CA LEU A 34 -39.07 1.21 -0.13
C LEU A 34 -39.47 0.57 -1.46
N ILE A 35 -39.48 1.35 -2.56
CA ILE A 35 -39.79 0.84 -3.91
C ILE A 35 -38.72 -0.14 -4.42
N VAL A 36 -37.44 0.11 -4.11
CA VAL A 36 -36.33 -0.79 -4.48
C VAL A 36 -36.44 -2.13 -3.74
N VAL A 37 -36.74 -2.11 -2.44
CA VAL A 37 -36.93 -3.33 -1.64
C VAL A 37 -38.14 -4.15 -2.10
N LEU A 38 -39.25 -3.50 -2.48
CA LEU A 38 -40.46 -4.20 -2.97
C LEU A 38 -40.31 -4.75 -4.39
N ARG A 39 -39.37 -4.25 -5.22
CA ARG A 39 -39.08 -4.80 -6.54
C ARG A 39 -38.10 -5.99 -6.51
N SER A 40 -37.21 -6.06 -5.52
CA SER A 40 -36.26 -7.17 -5.38
C SER A 40 -36.88 -8.48 -4.84
N GLY A 41 -38.15 -8.47 -4.46
CA GLY A 41 -38.86 -9.65 -3.91
C GLY A 41 -39.77 -10.40 -4.87
N ARG A 42 -39.72 -10.13 -6.21
CA ARG A 42 -40.69 -10.72 -7.15
C ARG A 42 -40.10 -11.66 -8.23
N ASP A 43 -38.82 -11.96 -8.19
CA ASP A 43 -38.20 -12.95 -9.11
C ASP A 43 -37.71 -14.20 -8.36
N ALA A 44 -38.65 -14.92 -7.75
CA ALA A 44 -38.44 -16.30 -7.32
C ALA A 44 -39.70 -17.10 -7.69
N GLY A 45 -39.71 -17.63 -8.89
CA GLY A 45 -40.82 -18.45 -9.42
C GLY A 45 -40.32 -19.48 -10.42
N THR A 46 -40.10 -20.69 -9.89
CA THR A 46 -40.38 -22.02 -10.49
C THR A 46 -39.90 -22.36 -11.90
N GLY A 47 -39.11 -23.42 -11.95
CA GLY A 47 -38.82 -24.19 -13.17
C GLY A 47 -38.13 -25.51 -12.85
N ASN A 48 -38.94 -26.49 -12.43
CA ASN A 48 -38.58 -27.87 -12.22
C ASN A 48 -38.39 -28.56 -13.60
N ALA A 49 -37.31 -29.32 -13.81
CA ALA A 49 -37.33 -30.54 -14.63
C ALA A 49 -36.04 -31.34 -14.42
N ALA A 50 -36.27 -32.55 -13.97
CA ALA A 50 -35.31 -33.61 -13.85
C ALA A 50 -34.90 -34.19 -15.21
N ALA A 51 -33.70 -34.75 -15.31
CA ALA A 51 -33.43 -35.99 -16.00
C ALA A 51 -32.01 -36.51 -15.71
N THR A 52 -31.99 -37.75 -15.37
CA THR A 52 -30.95 -38.66 -14.93
C THR A 52 -30.01 -39.12 -16.10
N PRO A 53 -29.06 -40.03 -15.78
CA PRO A 53 -27.72 -40.05 -16.35
C PRO A 53 -27.56 -41.13 -17.44
N VAL A 54 -26.49 -41.02 -18.25
CA VAL A 54 -26.00 -42.14 -19.03
C VAL A 54 -24.50 -42.31 -18.85
N ALA A 55 -24.17 -43.51 -18.40
CA ALA A 55 -22.83 -44.06 -18.35
C ALA A 55 -22.36 -44.51 -19.74
N GLY A 56 -21.07 -44.65 -19.90
CA GLY A 56 -20.44 -45.32 -21.07
C GLY A 56 -18.97 -44.91 -21.14
N SER A 57 -18.14 -45.64 -20.48
CA SER A 57 -17.21 -46.71 -20.93
C SER A 57 -15.97 -46.21 -21.66
N GLN A 58 -14.85 -46.39 -20.98
CA GLN A 58 -13.62 -47.11 -21.35
C GLN A 58 -13.07 -46.91 -22.77
N GLU A 59 -11.78 -46.61 -22.89
CA GLU A 59 -10.74 -47.62 -23.18
C GLU A 59 -9.35 -46.95 -23.21
N THR A 60 -8.53 -47.38 -22.38
CA THR A 60 -7.20 -47.99 -22.45
C THR A 60 -6.38 -47.74 -23.72
N ALA A 61 -5.19 -47.19 -23.59
CA ALA A 61 -3.94 -47.72 -24.13
C ALA A 61 -2.72 -46.86 -23.73
N ALA A 62 -1.82 -47.47 -23.00
CA ALA A 62 -0.39 -47.11 -22.93
C ALA A 62 0.40 -48.20 -23.68
N PRO A 63 1.75 -48.13 -23.66
CA PRO A 63 2.70 -47.38 -24.43
C PRO A 63 3.46 -48.24 -25.47
N PRO A 64 4.54 -47.85 -26.07
CA PRO A 64 5.88 -48.36 -25.75
C PRO A 64 7.00 -47.29 -25.89
N VAL A 65 7.90 -47.23 -24.98
CA VAL A 65 9.22 -47.88 -24.72
C VAL A 65 10.28 -47.77 -25.81
N ALA A 66 11.45 -47.30 -25.33
CA ALA A 66 12.83 -47.60 -25.67
C ALA A 66 13.49 -46.76 -26.76
N SER A 67 14.60 -46.25 -26.58
CA SER A 67 15.98 -46.63 -26.32
C SER A 67 16.83 -45.43 -26.66
N GLY A 68 17.70 -44.93 -25.86
CA GLY A 68 18.96 -45.48 -25.46
C GLY A 68 20.11 -44.99 -26.35
N ARG A 69 20.95 -44.14 -25.80
CA ARG A 69 22.40 -44.22 -25.98
C ARG A 69 23.13 -43.11 -25.23
N LYS A 70 23.98 -43.59 -24.34
CA LYS A 70 25.07 -42.89 -23.62
C LYS A 70 26.39 -43.25 -24.32
N PRO A 71 27.54 -42.71 -23.90
CA PRO A 71 28.37 -41.62 -24.42
C PRO A 71 29.59 -42.15 -25.20
N PRO A 72 30.62 -41.33 -25.50
CA PRO A 72 31.81 -41.49 -24.70
C PRO A 72 32.59 -40.22 -24.34
N ALA A 73 33.27 -40.34 -23.25
CA ALA A 73 34.34 -39.49 -22.77
C ALA A 73 35.63 -39.65 -23.56
N ALA A 74 36.42 -38.61 -23.67
CA ALA A 74 37.88 -38.69 -23.72
C ALA A 74 38.51 -37.33 -23.38
N SER A 75 39.25 -37.32 -22.30
CA SER A 75 40.43 -36.50 -22.02
C SER A 75 41.65 -37.43 -22.33
N PRO A 76 42.88 -37.04 -22.44
CA PRO A 76 43.59 -35.81 -22.10
C PRO A 76 44.72 -35.41 -23.11
N ALA A 77 45.35 -34.26 -22.95
CA ALA A 77 46.84 -34.14 -23.08
C ALA A 77 47.33 -32.79 -22.58
N ALA A 78 48.24 -32.86 -21.67
CA ALA A 78 49.09 -31.79 -21.20
C ALA A 78 50.21 -31.51 -22.24
N THR A 79 50.65 -30.26 -22.35
CA THR A 79 52.04 -29.94 -22.73
C THR A 79 52.41 -28.55 -22.19
N THR A 80 53.32 -28.60 -21.29
CA THR A 80 54.52 -27.83 -20.87
C THR A 80 54.88 -26.55 -21.64
N GLY A 81 55.14 -25.51 -20.88
CA GLY A 81 56.36 -24.74 -20.90
C GLY A 81 56.44 -23.45 -21.68
N ALA A 82 56.59 -22.36 -20.94
CA ALA A 82 57.65 -21.39 -21.14
C ALA A 82 57.54 -20.20 -20.18
N THR A 83 58.51 -20.10 -19.35
CA THR A 83 58.86 -18.95 -18.48
C THR A 83 59.48 -17.83 -19.34
N THR A 84 58.99 -16.58 -19.18
CA THR A 84 59.84 -15.40 -19.47
C THR A 84 59.25 -14.14 -18.72
N PRO A 85 60.09 -13.18 -18.36
CA PRO A 85 59.95 -12.42 -17.12
C PRO A 85 59.12 -11.17 -17.23
N ALA A 86 58.61 -10.74 -16.09
CA ALA A 86 57.83 -9.54 -15.86
C ALA A 86 58.64 -8.24 -16.11
N PRO A 87 58.04 -7.19 -16.70
CA PRO A 87 58.53 -5.84 -16.53
C PRO A 87 57.95 -5.21 -15.27
N SER A 88 58.81 -4.55 -14.52
CA SER A 88 58.52 -3.76 -13.33
C SER A 88 57.38 -2.79 -13.55
N ALA A 89 56.34 -2.91 -12.77
CA ALA A 89 55.25 -1.93 -12.73
C ALA A 89 55.66 -0.73 -11.89
N THR A 90 55.73 0.41 -12.54
CA THR A 90 55.82 1.74 -11.92
C THR A 90 54.58 2.00 -11.13
N THR A 91 54.70 2.09 -9.83
CA THR A 91 53.60 2.49 -8.92
C THR A 91 53.26 3.96 -9.11
N THR A 92 52.17 4.21 -9.81
CA THR A 92 51.49 5.51 -9.80
C THR A 92 50.71 5.64 -8.47
N PRO A 93 50.86 6.71 -7.71
CA PRO A 93 50.11 6.87 -6.45
C PRO A 93 48.61 6.95 -6.74
N ALA A 94 47.84 6.03 -6.17
CA ALA A 94 46.42 6.05 -6.20
C ALA A 94 45.89 7.33 -5.52
N ARG A 95 45.25 8.17 -6.30
CA ARG A 95 44.52 9.35 -5.82
C ARG A 95 43.36 8.86 -4.94
N THR A 96 43.55 8.93 -3.65
CA THR A 96 42.49 8.67 -2.66
C THR A 96 41.40 9.69 -2.89
N LEU A 97 40.29 9.26 -3.47
CA LEU A 97 39.04 10.03 -3.48
C LEU A 97 38.60 10.19 -2.03
N PRO A 98 38.23 11.40 -1.59
CA PRO A 98 37.71 11.57 -0.24
C PRO A 98 36.47 10.69 -0.10
N ALA A 99 36.50 9.80 0.87
CA ALA A 99 35.32 9.07 1.32
C ALA A 99 34.28 10.12 1.71
N THR A 100 33.21 10.21 0.95
CA THR A 100 32.04 10.98 1.32
C THR A 100 31.53 10.37 2.62
N THR A 101 31.90 10.99 3.71
CA THR A 101 31.34 10.66 5.03
C THR A 101 29.84 10.87 4.91
N ARG A 102 29.07 9.76 4.84
CA ARG A 102 27.63 9.80 4.97
C ARG A 102 27.37 10.39 6.34
N GLN A 103 27.09 11.68 6.39
CA GLN A 103 26.71 12.37 7.59
C GLN A 103 25.41 11.71 8.05
N ALA A 104 25.49 10.92 9.10
CA ALA A 104 24.31 10.40 9.77
C ALA A 104 23.45 11.61 10.10
N ALA A 105 22.23 11.62 9.59
CA ALA A 105 21.27 12.68 9.83
C ALA A 105 20.96 12.70 11.33
N SER A 106 21.75 13.41 12.07
CA SER A 106 21.52 13.67 13.51
C SER A 106 20.27 14.54 13.62
N GLY A 107 19.19 13.98 14.15
CA GLY A 107 18.18 14.79 14.83
C GLY A 107 17.13 15.48 13.98
N THR A 108 16.78 14.99 12.78
CA THR A 108 15.50 15.36 12.17
C THR A 108 14.39 14.68 12.96
N ALA A 109 13.49 15.46 13.56
CA ALA A 109 12.28 14.94 14.21
C ALA A 109 11.62 13.95 13.24
N SER A 110 11.43 12.71 13.70
CA SER A 110 10.82 11.66 12.90
C SER A 110 9.52 12.19 12.29
N LEU A 111 9.37 12.08 10.97
CA LEU A 111 8.13 12.39 10.27
C LEU A 111 7.08 11.27 10.44
N ALA A 112 7.38 10.28 11.28
CA ALA A 112 6.49 9.19 11.62
C ALA A 112 5.22 9.72 12.28
N GLY A 113 4.11 9.09 11.95
CA GLY A 113 2.84 9.29 12.60
C GLY A 113 2.73 8.44 13.88
N ARG A 114 1.63 7.70 13.97
CA ARG A 114 1.37 6.82 15.13
C ARG A 114 2.30 5.62 15.18
N ILE A 115 2.63 5.01 14.03
CA ILE A 115 3.62 3.94 13.97
C ILE A 115 5.02 4.53 13.77
N ARG A 116 5.92 4.21 14.71
CA ARG A 116 7.26 4.82 14.82
C ARG A 116 8.35 3.77 14.73
N PRO A 117 9.51 4.11 14.16
CA PRO A 117 10.70 3.28 14.26
C PRO A 117 11.05 2.96 15.72
N GLU A 118 11.72 1.83 15.93
CA GLU A 118 12.26 1.39 17.23
C GLU A 118 11.22 1.29 18.36
N THR A 119 9.92 1.31 18.01
CA THR A 119 8.82 1.22 18.96
C THR A 119 8.17 -0.16 18.87
N THR A 120 8.00 -0.80 20.04
CA THR A 120 7.23 -2.05 20.15
C THR A 120 5.82 -1.75 20.60
N TYR A 121 4.86 -2.16 19.81
CA TYR A 121 3.43 -2.07 20.08
C TYR A 121 2.93 -3.38 20.67
N ARG A 122 1.92 -3.28 21.53
CA ARG A 122 1.22 -4.43 22.12
C ARG A 122 -0.22 -4.43 21.65
N GLY A 123 -0.74 -5.59 21.33
CA GLY A 123 -2.11 -5.72 20.89
C GLY A 123 -2.53 -7.16 20.72
N THR A 124 -3.52 -7.35 19.88
CA THR A 124 -4.10 -8.64 19.53
C THR A 124 -3.98 -8.85 18.04
N ALA A 125 -3.66 -10.06 17.61
CA ALA A 125 -3.84 -10.49 16.25
C ALA A 125 -5.12 -11.31 16.13
N THR A 126 -5.93 -11.00 15.12
CA THR A 126 -7.02 -11.80 14.59
C THR A 126 -6.70 -12.16 13.16
N HIS A 127 -7.58 -12.88 12.46
CA HIS A 127 -7.37 -13.14 11.03
C HIS A 127 -8.67 -13.05 10.25
N TYR A 128 -8.51 -12.75 8.96
CA TYR A 128 -9.60 -12.66 8.00
C TYR A 128 -9.20 -13.27 6.65
N ASP A 129 -10.18 -13.52 5.81
CA ASP A 129 -9.91 -13.88 4.42
C ASP A 129 -9.54 -12.63 3.62
N ALA A 130 -8.27 -12.47 3.31
CA ALA A 130 -7.76 -11.35 2.54
C ALA A 130 -8.09 -11.44 1.03
N GLY A 131 -8.74 -12.51 0.58
CA GLY A 131 -9.16 -12.68 -0.81
C GLY A 131 -7.99 -12.53 -1.79
N THR A 132 -8.12 -11.60 -2.74
CA THR A 132 -7.09 -11.26 -3.73
C THR A 132 -6.00 -10.32 -3.19
N GLY A 133 -6.05 -9.95 -1.89
CA GLY A 133 -5.08 -9.03 -1.29
C GLY A 133 -5.37 -7.54 -1.54
N ASP A 134 -6.48 -7.21 -2.21
CA ASP A 134 -6.94 -5.82 -2.31
C ASP A 134 -7.57 -5.37 -0.99
N GLY A 135 -7.34 -4.12 -0.61
CA GLY A 135 -7.80 -3.55 0.65
C GLY A 135 -7.84 -2.03 0.62
N ALA A 136 -8.10 -1.41 1.76
CA ALA A 136 -8.28 0.04 1.89
C ALA A 136 -7.07 0.86 1.39
N CYS A 137 -5.88 0.27 1.34
CA CYS A 137 -4.71 0.90 0.73
C CYS A 137 -4.77 0.96 -0.80
N LEU A 138 -5.74 0.32 -1.44
CA LEU A 138 -5.99 0.33 -2.88
C LEU A 138 -4.75 0.01 -3.73
N TYR A 139 -3.89 -0.92 -3.29
CA TYR A 139 -2.76 -1.35 -4.11
C TYR A 139 -3.18 -2.20 -5.31
N GLY A 140 -4.37 -2.80 -5.26
CA GLY A 140 -4.89 -3.77 -6.20
C GLY A 140 -4.57 -5.21 -5.81
N PRO A 141 -5.05 -6.19 -6.59
CA PRO A 141 -4.79 -7.59 -6.36
C PRO A 141 -3.29 -7.90 -6.28
N SER A 142 -2.92 -8.83 -5.41
CA SER A 142 -1.53 -9.24 -5.17
C SER A 142 -1.46 -10.71 -4.77
N ASP A 143 -0.38 -11.38 -5.16
CA ASP A 143 -0.07 -12.74 -4.71
C ASP A 143 0.63 -12.75 -3.34
N ASP A 144 0.98 -11.58 -2.80
CA ASP A 144 1.53 -11.46 -1.44
C ASP A 144 0.47 -11.84 -0.42
N ARG A 145 0.70 -12.96 0.26
CA ARG A 145 -0.20 -13.49 1.30
C ARG A 145 0.22 -13.07 2.71
N MET A 146 1.41 -12.47 2.87
CA MET A 146 1.88 -12.00 4.16
C MET A 146 1.43 -10.55 4.38
N THR A 147 0.11 -10.36 4.53
CA THR A 147 -0.52 -9.06 4.66
C THR A 147 -1.34 -8.91 5.93
N ALA A 148 -1.64 -7.68 6.30
CA ALA A 148 -2.48 -7.35 7.44
C ALA A 148 -3.33 -6.10 7.19
N ALA A 149 -4.47 -6.06 7.88
CA ALA A 149 -5.26 -4.87 8.10
C ALA A 149 -4.85 -4.24 9.44
N MET A 150 -4.51 -2.96 9.42
CA MET A 150 -4.17 -2.17 10.60
C MET A 150 -5.43 -1.61 11.24
N ASN A 151 -5.54 -1.63 12.57
CA ASN A 151 -6.66 -0.97 13.25
C ASN A 151 -6.79 0.50 12.84
N HIS A 152 -8.00 1.03 12.83
CA HIS A 152 -8.32 2.39 12.37
C HIS A 152 -7.41 3.47 12.96
N THR A 153 -7.14 3.40 14.27
CA THR A 153 -6.33 4.39 14.98
C THR A 153 -4.89 4.45 14.46
N ASP A 154 -4.24 3.28 14.30
CA ASP A 154 -2.84 3.20 13.87
C ASP A 154 -2.71 3.20 12.33
N TYR A 155 -3.80 2.96 11.61
CA TYR A 155 -3.90 3.16 10.14
C TYR A 155 -3.70 4.64 9.77
N GLU A 156 -4.19 5.55 10.60
CA GLU A 156 -3.91 6.98 10.57
C GLU A 156 -4.07 7.58 9.16
N SER A 157 -5.29 7.48 8.60
CA SER A 157 -5.59 7.99 7.25
C SER A 157 -4.58 7.53 6.21
N ALA A 158 -4.41 6.21 6.12
CA ALA A 158 -3.52 5.52 5.18
C ALA A 158 -2.01 5.77 5.38
N LYS A 159 -1.54 6.38 6.46
CA LYS A 159 -0.10 6.50 6.73
C LYS A 159 0.58 5.15 6.96
N ALA A 160 -0.18 4.15 7.47
CA ALA A 160 0.31 2.80 7.64
C ALA A 160 0.38 1.99 6.35
N CYS A 161 -0.26 2.43 5.26
CA CYS A 161 -0.26 1.70 4.00
C CYS A 161 1.16 1.43 3.50
N GLY A 162 1.43 0.17 3.16
CA GLY A 162 2.72 -0.29 2.67
C GLY A 162 3.79 -0.46 3.76
N ALA A 163 3.48 -0.15 5.03
CA ALA A 163 4.38 -0.43 6.13
C ALA A 163 4.62 -1.93 6.28
N TYR A 164 5.87 -2.32 6.52
CA TYR A 164 6.21 -3.67 6.94
C TYR A 164 6.31 -3.72 8.45
N VAL A 165 5.65 -4.68 9.06
CA VAL A 165 5.70 -4.89 10.50
C VAL A 165 6.07 -6.33 10.83
N ARG A 166 6.94 -6.51 11.83
CA ARG A 166 7.23 -7.82 12.40
C ARG A 166 6.30 -8.06 13.57
N VAL A 167 5.47 -9.08 13.44
CA VAL A 167 4.52 -9.52 14.48
C VAL A 167 5.12 -10.71 15.20
N ARG A 168 5.02 -10.74 16.55
CA ARG A 168 5.52 -11.80 17.42
C ARG A 168 4.42 -12.28 18.36
N ALA A 169 4.19 -13.57 18.39
CA ALA A 169 3.33 -14.23 19.37
C ALA A 169 4.10 -14.47 20.68
N ALA A 170 3.37 -14.66 21.78
CA ALA A 170 3.94 -14.96 23.09
C ALA A 170 4.85 -16.20 23.12
N GLY A 171 4.57 -17.18 22.25
CA GLY A 171 5.36 -18.42 22.10
C GLY A 171 6.67 -18.23 21.29
N GLY A 172 7.02 -17.01 20.86
CA GLY A 172 8.24 -16.73 20.10
C GLY A 172 8.11 -16.81 18.59
N ALA A 173 7.04 -17.39 18.04
CA ALA A 173 6.76 -17.39 16.62
C ALA A 173 6.64 -15.96 16.09
N SER A 174 7.11 -15.71 14.88
CA SER A 174 7.06 -14.36 14.29
C SER A 174 6.87 -14.39 12.78
N VAL A 175 6.14 -13.42 12.26
CA VAL A 175 5.92 -13.21 10.83
C VAL A 175 6.13 -11.74 10.48
N THR A 176 6.60 -11.47 9.27
CA THR A 176 6.63 -10.11 8.71
C THR A 176 5.47 -9.98 7.75
N VAL A 177 4.66 -8.95 7.95
CA VAL A 177 3.52 -8.64 7.09
C VAL A 177 3.58 -7.22 6.56
N ARG A 178 2.99 -7.01 5.39
CA ARG A 178 2.77 -5.68 4.81
C ARG A 178 1.36 -5.21 5.12
N ILE A 179 1.22 -3.96 5.53
CA ILE A 179 -0.10 -3.35 5.75
C ILE A 179 -0.70 -2.95 4.41
N THR A 180 -1.80 -3.60 4.05
CA THR A 180 -2.52 -3.38 2.78
C THR A 180 -3.98 -2.96 2.99
N ASN A 181 -4.47 -3.07 4.23
CA ASN A 181 -5.86 -2.83 4.53
C ASN A 181 -6.04 -2.12 5.88
N GLU A 182 -7.24 -1.65 6.11
CA GLU A 182 -7.71 -1.11 7.38
C GLU A 182 -8.65 -2.11 8.05
N CYS A 183 -8.47 -2.32 9.35
CA CYS A 183 -9.45 -2.97 10.20
C CYS A 183 -10.28 -1.87 10.88
N PRO A 184 -11.55 -1.64 10.46
CA PRO A 184 -12.38 -0.60 11.03
C PRO A 184 -12.74 -0.91 12.50
N LEU A 185 -13.43 0.02 13.15
CA LEU A 185 -13.97 -0.24 14.49
C LEU A 185 -14.90 -1.46 14.45
N PRO A 186 -14.82 -2.36 15.46
CA PRO A 186 -14.22 -2.16 16.79
C PRO A 186 -12.76 -2.61 16.96
N CYS A 187 -11.94 -2.72 15.89
CA CYS A 187 -10.52 -3.03 16.05
C CYS A 187 -9.84 -2.00 16.98
N ALA A 188 -9.30 -2.47 18.09
CA ALA A 188 -8.69 -1.61 19.10
C ALA A 188 -7.28 -1.15 18.68
N PRO A 189 -6.78 0.00 19.22
CA PRO A 189 -5.39 0.41 18.99
C PRO A 189 -4.40 -0.71 19.31
N GLY A 190 -3.40 -0.89 18.43
CA GLY A 190 -2.43 -1.99 18.53
C GLY A 190 -2.91 -3.32 17.91
N GLN A 191 -4.18 -3.49 17.61
CA GLN A 191 -4.70 -4.69 16.96
C GLN A 191 -4.29 -4.77 15.49
N LEU A 192 -3.93 -5.98 15.05
CA LEU A 192 -3.72 -6.34 13.66
C LEU A 192 -4.72 -7.44 13.27
N ASP A 193 -5.36 -7.30 12.11
CA ASP A 193 -6.13 -8.37 11.50
C ASP A 193 -5.31 -8.94 10.35
N LEU A 194 -4.76 -10.13 10.55
CA LEU A 194 -3.80 -10.75 9.65
C LEU A 194 -4.53 -11.51 8.53
N SER A 195 -3.90 -11.67 7.38
CA SER A 195 -4.36 -12.70 6.45
C SER A 195 -4.33 -14.07 7.14
N ALA A 196 -5.20 -14.98 6.73
CA ALA A 196 -5.25 -16.33 7.32
C ALA A 196 -3.87 -17.02 7.24
N GLN A 197 -3.12 -16.82 6.16
CA GLN A 197 -1.79 -17.38 5.98
C GLN A 197 -0.79 -16.79 6.97
N ALA A 198 -0.79 -15.46 7.14
CA ALA A 198 0.11 -14.81 8.09
C ALA A 198 -0.20 -15.18 9.55
N PHE A 199 -1.48 -15.35 9.90
CA PHE A 199 -1.87 -15.80 11.24
C PHE A 199 -1.41 -17.23 11.51
N ALA A 200 -1.48 -18.12 10.51
CA ALA A 200 -1.05 -19.51 10.63
C ALA A 200 0.45 -19.67 10.95
N GLU A 201 1.28 -18.67 10.57
CA GLU A 201 2.70 -18.62 10.96
C GLU A 201 2.91 -18.34 12.46
N LEU A 202 1.91 -17.79 13.14
CA LEU A 202 1.98 -17.43 14.55
C LEU A 202 1.30 -18.44 15.46
N ALA A 203 0.17 -19.01 15.01
CA ALA A 203 -0.66 -19.90 15.82
C ALA A 203 -1.68 -20.66 14.96
N ALA A 204 -2.25 -21.72 15.51
CA ALA A 204 -3.36 -22.44 14.86
C ALA A 204 -4.53 -21.48 14.59
N PRO A 205 -5.07 -21.44 13.36
CA PRO A 205 -6.20 -20.55 13.02
C PRO A 205 -7.45 -20.76 13.89
N SER A 206 -7.64 -21.96 14.44
CA SER A 206 -8.74 -22.27 15.35
C SER A 206 -8.75 -21.44 16.64
N LEU A 207 -7.62 -20.81 17.02
CA LEU A 207 -7.56 -19.91 18.17
C LEU A 207 -8.25 -18.56 17.87
N GLY A 208 -8.38 -18.18 16.61
CA GLY A 208 -9.07 -16.97 16.15
C GLY A 208 -8.47 -15.66 16.63
N ARG A 209 -7.88 -15.62 17.84
CA ARG A 209 -7.33 -14.42 18.48
C ARG A 209 -6.17 -14.78 19.40
N ILE A 210 -5.05 -14.04 19.27
CA ILE A 210 -3.88 -14.21 20.12
C ILE A 210 -3.27 -12.87 20.55
N PRO A 211 -2.66 -12.77 21.75
CA PRO A 211 -1.87 -11.60 22.13
C PRO A 211 -0.58 -11.56 21.31
N VAL A 212 -0.21 -10.38 20.83
CA VAL A 212 1.00 -10.16 20.04
C VAL A 212 1.71 -8.87 20.46
N THR A 213 2.98 -8.81 20.08
CA THR A 213 3.72 -7.56 19.97
C THR A 213 4.12 -7.37 18.50
N TRP A 214 4.25 -6.13 18.07
CA TRP A 214 4.75 -5.86 16.73
C TRP A 214 5.58 -4.58 16.68
N SER A 215 6.46 -4.48 15.69
CA SER A 215 7.31 -3.32 15.44
C SER A 215 7.44 -3.07 13.95
N LEU A 216 7.65 -1.79 13.61
CA LEU A 216 7.92 -1.38 12.23
C LEU A 216 9.26 -1.97 11.76
N LEU A 217 9.32 -2.34 10.49
CA LEU A 217 10.54 -2.79 9.80
C LEU A 217 10.83 -1.91 8.59
N SER A 218 12.12 -1.76 8.31
CA SER A 218 12.65 -1.31 7.03
C SER A 218 13.31 -2.52 6.35
N PRO A 219 12.59 -3.28 5.52
CA PRO A 219 13.09 -4.55 4.99
C PRO A 219 14.18 -4.34 3.94
N SER A 220 15.07 -5.30 3.79
CA SER A 220 15.91 -5.39 2.59
C SER A 220 15.03 -5.74 1.38
N THR A 221 15.14 -5.00 0.31
CA THR A 221 14.45 -5.25 -0.96
C THR A 221 15.27 -4.74 -2.14
N SER A 222 15.20 -5.45 -3.26
CA SER A 222 15.69 -5.00 -4.56
C SER A 222 14.65 -4.25 -5.37
N ASP A 223 13.39 -4.23 -4.91
CA ASP A 223 12.29 -3.58 -5.59
C ASP A 223 12.48 -2.06 -5.60
N THR A 224 11.93 -1.41 -6.60
CA THR A 224 11.90 0.03 -6.72
C THR A 224 10.49 0.56 -6.49
N VAL A 225 10.41 1.80 -6.08
CA VAL A 225 9.13 2.51 -5.96
C VAL A 225 8.46 2.61 -7.33
N SER A 226 7.13 2.47 -7.35
CA SER A 226 6.29 2.75 -8.51
C SER A 226 5.29 3.86 -8.21
N ILE A 227 4.88 4.58 -9.24
CA ILE A 227 3.87 5.64 -9.16
C ILE A 227 2.64 5.24 -9.98
N ARG A 228 1.47 5.48 -9.41
CA ARG A 228 0.19 5.32 -10.11
C ARG A 228 -0.66 6.57 -9.96
N TYR A 229 -1.18 7.06 -11.07
CA TYR A 229 -2.25 8.05 -11.07
C TYR A 229 -3.61 7.35 -11.00
N LYS A 230 -4.51 7.85 -10.14
CA LYS A 230 -5.86 7.31 -9.98
C LYS A 230 -6.69 7.50 -11.26
N THR A 231 -7.67 6.62 -11.50
CA THR A 231 -8.73 6.78 -12.50
C THR A 231 -9.27 8.23 -12.50
N GLY A 232 -9.42 8.81 -13.67
CA GLY A 232 -9.90 10.19 -13.85
C GLY A 232 -8.82 11.27 -13.70
N SER A 233 -7.56 10.91 -13.36
CA SER A 233 -6.48 11.88 -13.29
C SER A 233 -6.21 12.54 -14.65
N SER A 234 -6.06 13.85 -14.61
CA SER A 234 -5.79 14.71 -15.75
C SER A 234 -4.91 15.90 -15.32
N ARG A 235 -4.56 16.78 -16.22
CA ARG A 235 -3.85 18.02 -15.87
C ARG A 235 -4.64 18.96 -14.95
N TRP A 236 -5.93 18.76 -14.81
CA TRP A 236 -6.83 19.60 -14.02
C TRP A 236 -7.15 19.05 -12.63
N TRP A 237 -6.91 17.78 -12.45
CA TRP A 237 -7.12 17.03 -11.21
C TRP A 237 -6.29 15.75 -11.25
N CYS A 238 -5.57 15.43 -10.20
CA CYS A 238 -4.92 14.13 -10.10
C CYS A 238 -4.81 13.66 -8.65
N ALA A 239 -4.82 12.35 -8.49
CA ALA A 239 -4.45 11.70 -7.25
C ALA A 239 -3.31 10.72 -7.52
N ILE A 240 -2.27 10.77 -6.71
CA ILE A 240 -1.00 10.07 -6.91
C ILE A 240 -0.81 9.05 -5.80
N GLN A 241 -0.52 7.82 -6.15
CA GLN A 241 -0.18 6.75 -5.21
C GLN A 241 1.27 6.33 -5.38
N VAL A 242 1.90 6.01 -4.25
CA VAL A 242 3.26 5.46 -4.18
C VAL A 242 3.15 3.99 -3.81
N ILE A 243 3.76 3.11 -4.58
CA ILE A 243 3.67 1.65 -4.45
C ILE A 243 5.06 1.07 -4.30
N GLY A 244 5.22 0.01 -3.48
CA GLY A 244 6.48 -0.73 -3.36
C GLY A 244 7.56 0.01 -2.57
N HIS A 245 7.19 1.06 -1.83
CA HIS A 245 8.13 1.75 -0.94
C HIS A 245 8.49 0.87 0.26
N ARG A 246 9.77 0.87 0.63
CA ARG A 246 10.34 0.12 1.76
C ARG A 246 9.90 0.69 3.11
N ASN A 247 9.91 2.01 3.22
CA ASN A 247 9.56 2.74 4.43
C ASN A 247 8.20 3.42 4.28
N PRO A 248 7.40 3.57 5.34
CA PRO A 248 6.13 4.29 5.26
C PRO A 248 6.33 5.71 4.73
N MET A 249 5.37 6.15 3.93
CA MET A 249 5.38 7.47 3.31
C MET A 249 4.95 8.54 4.30
N ALA A 250 5.78 9.57 4.53
CA ALA A 250 5.41 10.74 5.31
C ALA A 250 4.65 11.77 4.47
N ARG A 251 5.17 12.12 3.29
CA ARG A 251 4.57 13.14 2.41
C ARG A 251 4.89 12.92 0.95
N LEU A 252 4.09 13.52 0.10
CA LEU A 252 4.31 13.64 -1.34
C LEU A 252 4.12 15.08 -1.75
N GLU A 253 5.03 15.56 -2.59
CA GLU A 253 5.03 16.92 -3.13
C GLU A 253 5.17 16.86 -4.66
N VAL A 254 4.59 17.83 -5.33
CA VAL A 254 4.68 17.98 -6.79
C VAL A 254 5.35 19.29 -7.14
N ARG A 255 6.08 19.32 -8.27
CA ARG A 255 6.73 20.52 -8.75
C ARG A 255 5.71 21.43 -9.43
N THR A 256 5.70 22.68 -9.02
CA THR A 256 4.90 23.76 -9.61
C THR A 256 5.81 24.91 -10.02
N GLY A 257 5.29 25.95 -10.69
CA GLY A 257 6.05 27.16 -11.00
C GLY A 257 6.60 27.90 -9.77
N GLY A 258 5.93 27.77 -8.63
CA GLY A 258 6.32 28.36 -7.34
C GLY A 258 7.22 27.47 -6.46
N GLY A 259 7.62 26.29 -6.92
CA GLY A 259 8.42 25.36 -6.10
C GLY A 259 7.75 24.02 -5.86
N TRP A 260 8.11 23.36 -4.76
CA TRP A 260 7.50 22.11 -4.33
C TRP A 260 6.21 22.41 -3.53
N HIS A 261 5.12 21.75 -3.91
CA HIS A 261 3.81 21.87 -3.28
C HIS A 261 3.40 20.53 -2.69
N GLN A 262 3.16 20.49 -1.37
CA GLN A 262 2.75 19.28 -0.68
C GLN A 262 1.28 18.98 -0.96
N LEU A 263 0.97 17.75 -1.31
CA LEU A 263 -0.39 17.27 -1.52
C LEU A 263 -0.95 16.64 -0.24
N PRO A 264 -2.23 16.89 0.11
CA PRO A 264 -2.90 16.18 1.19
C PRO A 264 -3.06 14.70 0.87
N ARG A 265 -2.90 13.85 1.89
CA ARG A 265 -3.18 12.42 1.81
C ARG A 265 -4.67 12.18 2.02
N THR A 266 -5.21 11.19 1.32
CA THR A 266 -6.58 10.68 1.50
C THR A 266 -6.55 9.39 2.33
N ASP A 267 -7.71 9.00 2.89
CA ASP A 267 -7.86 7.77 3.68
C ASP A 267 -7.67 6.50 2.84
N TYR A 268 -7.73 6.61 1.52
CA TYR A 268 -7.56 5.53 0.55
C TYR A 268 -6.18 5.55 -0.14
N ASN A 269 -5.16 6.07 0.54
CA ASN A 269 -3.75 5.99 0.15
C ASN A 269 -3.39 6.68 -1.17
N TYR A 270 -4.01 7.82 -1.45
CA TYR A 270 -3.62 8.71 -2.53
C TYR A 270 -3.27 10.10 -2.00
N PHE A 271 -2.43 10.81 -2.73
CA PHE A 271 -2.13 12.22 -2.49
C PHE A 271 -2.82 13.05 -3.57
N LEU A 272 -3.64 14.01 -3.15
CA LEU A 272 -4.63 14.68 -4.00
C LEU A 272 -4.18 16.07 -4.42
N SER A 273 -4.15 16.33 -5.72
CA SER A 273 -4.12 17.68 -6.31
C SER A 273 -5.52 17.97 -6.88
N ASP A 274 -6.32 18.66 -6.11
CA ASP A 274 -7.73 18.96 -6.40
C ASP A 274 -7.91 19.98 -7.54
N ARG A 275 -6.87 20.77 -7.82
CA ARG A 275 -6.84 21.81 -8.87
C ARG A 275 -5.80 21.53 -9.95
N GLY A 276 -5.27 20.32 -10.01
CA GLY A 276 -4.30 19.92 -11.03
C GLY A 276 -2.90 20.50 -10.89
N SER A 277 -2.61 21.24 -9.81
CA SER A 277 -1.27 21.80 -9.59
C SER A 277 -0.22 20.70 -9.57
N GLY A 278 0.75 20.74 -10.50
CA GLY A 278 1.86 19.80 -10.61
C GLY A 278 1.49 18.42 -11.16
N CYS A 279 0.24 18.17 -11.61
CA CYS A 279 -0.16 16.91 -12.24
C CYS A 279 0.67 16.66 -13.52
N GLY A 280 1.32 15.48 -13.60
CA GLY A 280 2.23 15.12 -14.69
C GLY A 280 3.63 15.74 -14.61
N GLY A 281 3.92 16.52 -13.55
CA GLY A 281 5.24 17.09 -13.26
C GLY A 281 6.12 16.15 -12.42
N ALA A 282 7.28 16.69 -11.99
CA ALA A 282 8.17 16.01 -11.07
C ALA A 282 7.48 15.78 -9.71
N ILE A 283 7.71 14.62 -9.12
CA ILE A 283 7.17 14.20 -7.83
C ILE A 283 8.32 14.07 -6.84
N ARG A 284 8.17 14.61 -5.63
CA ARG A 284 9.07 14.35 -4.51
C ARG A 284 8.32 13.57 -3.44
N ILE A 285 8.84 12.42 -3.09
CA ILE A 285 8.33 11.57 -2.02
C ILE A 285 9.30 11.61 -0.85
N THR A 286 8.77 11.62 0.37
CA THR A 286 9.59 11.63 1.59
C THR A 286 9.05 10.56 2.52
N ASP A 287 9.93 9.73 3.06
CA ASP A 287 9.59 8.70 4.02
C ASP A 287 9.52 9.23 5.46
N ILE A 288 9.20 8.36 6.41
CA ILE A 288 9.12 8.72 7.84
C ILE A 288 10.47 9.02 8.48
N TYR A 289 11.59 8.64 7.85
CA TYR A 289 12.94 8.96 8.29
C TYR A 289 13.42 10.32 7.74
N GLY A 290 12.59 10.95 6.87
CA GLY A 290 12.88 12.25 6.29
C GLY A 290 13.74 12.19 5.03
N GLU A 291 13.97 11.01 4.45
CA GLU A 291 14.69 10.86 3.19
C GLU A 291 13.82 11.34 2.02
N PRO A 292 14.23 12.35 1.24
CA PRO A 292 13.50 12.77 0.05
C PRO A 292 14.03 12.04 -1.19
N LEU A 293 13.13 11.56 -2.05
CA LEU A 293 13.45 11.05 -3.37
C LEU A 293 12.68 11.83 -4.43
N VAL A 294 13.34 12.19 -5.54
CA VAL A 294 12.70 12.87 -6.66
C VAL A 294 12.50 11.91 -7.82
N VAL A 295 11.28 11.86 -8.30
CA VAL A 295 10.86 11.02 -9.42
C VAL A 295 10.44 11.94 -10.57
N ASN A 296 11.05 11.75 -11.73
CA ASN A 296 10.77 12.51 -12.95
C ASN A 296 10.25 11.58 -14.06
N GLY A 297 9.59 12.15 -15.07
CA GLY A 297 9.20 11.44 -16.28
C GLY A 297 8.03 10.48 -16.12
N ILE A 298 7.27 10.57 -15.03
CA ILE A 298 6.05 9.77 -14.86
C ILE A 298 4.94 10.36 -15.73
N ALA A 299 4.49 9.59 -16.70
CA ALA A 299 3.42 10.00 -17.59
C ALA A 299 2.07 10.08 -16.86
N LEU A 300 1.26 11.09 -17.20
CA LEU A 300 -0.08 11.24 -16.65
C LEU A 300 -1.03 10.21 -17.31
N ARG A 301 -0.86 8.94 -16.96
CA ARG A 301 -1.67 7.79 -17.42
C ARG A 301 -2.42 7.20 -16.24
N PRO A 302 -3.76 7.41 -16.15
CA PRO A 302 -4.56 6.83 -15.09
C PRO A 302 -4.43 5.30 -15.02
N ASP A 303 -4.45 4.76 -13.81
CA ASP A 303 -4.39 3.34 -13.44
C ASP A 303 -3.13 2.58 -13.85
N ALA A 304 -2.24 3.17 -14.66
CA ALA A 304 -0.98 2.54 -15.00
C ALA A 304 0.01 2.60 -13.83
N VAL A 305 0.48 1.44 -13.37
CA VAL A 305 1.61 1.34 -12.44
C VAL A 305 2.90 1.58 -13.23
N GLN A 306 3.63 2.63 -12.86
CA GLN A 306 4.84 3.07 -13.56
C GLN A 306 6.04 2.91 -12.64
N PRO A 307 6.93 1.94 -12.91
CA PRO A 307 8.13 1.72 -12.10
C PRO A 307 9.08 2.90 -12.21
N THR A 308 9.79 3.16 -11.12
CA THR A 308 10.87 4.13 -11.05
C THR A 308 12.22 3.42 -10.92
N ARG A 309 13.30 4.19 -10.70
CA ARG A 309 14.64 3.62 -10.42
C ARG A 309 15.11 3.96 -9.01
N VAL A 310 14.20 4.38 -8.14
CA VAL A 310 14.53 4.82 -6.80
C VAL A 310 13.90 3.93 -5.74
N GLN A 311 14.56 3.81 -4.60
CA GLN A 311 14.06 3.22 -3.38
C GLN A 311 14.70 3.93 -2.19
N PHE A 312 13.96 4.07 -1.09
CA PHE A 312 14.48 4.61 0.16
C PHE A 312 15.59 3.73 0.74
N ALA A 313 16.48 4.34 1.51
CA ALA A 313 17.48 3.62 2.27
C ALA A 313 16.84 2.65 3.28
N GLN A 314 17.56 1.61 3.64
CA GLN A 314 17.19 0.71 4.74
C GLN A 314 17.64 1.34 6.07
N HIS A 315 16.81 1.21 7.10
CA HIS A 315 17.04 1.69 8.46
C HIS A 315 16.97 0.58 9.48
#